data_812990ce5d94b05159b3c5290870adbb
#
_entry.id   812990ce5d94b05159b3c5290870adbb
#
_cell.length_a   1.000
_cell.length_b   1.000
_cell.length_c   1.000
_cell.angle_alpha   90.00
_cell.angle_beta   90.00
_cell.angle_gamma   90.00
#
_symmetry.space_group_name_H-M   'P 1'
#
loop_
_entity.id
_entity.type
_entity.pdbx_description
1 polymer ?
#
loop_
_entity_poly.entity_id
_entity_poly.type
_entity_poly.pdbx_seq_one_letter_code
_entity_poly.pdbx_strand_id
1 'polypeptide(L)'
;AHIAMGMTAVARNNPDYVPLLVGNYILGGGGFVSRLMSEVREKRGLAYSVFSYFAPGKENGIFQAGLQTKNDQASLALDVMSSTIAQFIADGPTPSELAAAKANLVNGYPLRIDNNRKLLDNVSSIVWNDLPLDTMDVWTKQVEAVTLDQVKTAFQKYLAMDRMKIVVLGAKNQ
;
A
#
# COMPACT_ATOMS: atom_id res chain seq x y z
N ALA A 1 1.97 -13.90 -17.45
CA ALA A 1 0.87 -14.00 -16.51
C ALA A 1 0.65 -12.68 -15.77
N HIS A 2 -0.60 -12.39 -15.48
CA HIS A 2 -1.01 -11.27 -14.60
C HIS A 2 -1.55 -11.84 -13.30
N ILE A 3 -1.09 -11.33 -12.20
CA ILE A 3 -1.53 -11.75 -10.86
C ILE A 3 -2.07 -10.52 -10.14
N ALA A 4 -3.26 -10.65 -9.61
CA ALA A 4 -3.88 -9.66 -8.73
C ALA A 4 -4.43 -10.35 -7.48
N MET A 5 -4.24 -9.75 -6.32
CA MET A 5 -4.86 -10.17 -5.08
C MET A 5 -5.42 -8.96 -4.35
N GLY A 6 -6.52 -9.17 -3.63
CA GLY A 6 -7.13 -8.07 -2.89
C GLY A 6 -8.28 -8.49 -2.01
N MET A 7 -8.70 -7.54 -1.19
CA MET A 7 -9.84 -7.69 -0.28
C MET A 7 -10.43 -6.33 0.09
N THR A 8 -11.60 -6.35 0.67
CA THR A 8 -12.20 -5.14 1.25
C THR A 8 -11.33 -4.62 2.39
N ALA A 9 -11.18 -3.32 2.45
CA ALA A 9 -10.35 -2.63 3.43
C ALA A 9 -11.08 -1.40 4.02
N VAL A 10 -10.34 -0.35 4.30
CA VAL A 10 -10.72 0.77 5.14
C VAL A 10 -11.39 1.92 4.36
N ALA A 11 -12.33 2.61 5.00
CA ALA A 11 -12.85 3.88 4.50
C ALA A 11 -11.81 5.01 4.63
N ARG A 12 -11.95 6.07 3.81
CA ARG A 12 -10.99 7.18 3.77
C ARG A 12 -10.94 8.00 5.06
N ASN A 13 -12.07 8.15 5.73
CA ASN A 13 -12.22 8.91 6.98
C ASN A 13 -11.90 8.09 8.24
N ASN A 14 -11.46 6.84 8.08
CA ASN A 14 -11.09 5.99 9.21
C ASN A 14 -9.75 6.43 9.81
N PRO A 15 -9.61 6.50 11.15
CA PRO A 15 -8.36 6.90 11.80
C PRO A 15 -7.16 5.99 11.50
N ASP A 16 -7.40 4.72 11.16
CA ASP A 16 -6.34 3.77 10.80
C ASP A 16 -5.83 3.96 9.35
N TYR A 17 -6.47 4.84 8.56
CA TYR A 17 -6.06 5.05 7.17
C TYR A 17 -4.64 5.58 7.02
N VAL A 18 -4.21 6.55 7.84
CA VAL A 18 -2.86 7.12 7.75
C VAL A 18 -1.79 6.08 8.12
N PRO A 19 -1.91 5.30 9.20
CA PRO A 19 -1.04 4.15 9.46
C PRO A 19 -0.99 3.14 8.31
N LEU A 20 -2.13 2.80 7.70
CA LEU A 20 -2.19 1.90 6.53
C LEU A 20 -1.49 2.50 5.29
N LEU A 21 -1.65 3.80 5.05
CA LEU A 21 -0.97 4.50 3.96
C LEU A 21 0.56 4.46 4.12
N VAL A 22 1.06 4.77 5.32
CA VAL A 22 2.49 4.74 5.63
C VAL A 22 3.04 3.31 5.52
N GLY A 23 2.34 2.33 6.09
CA GLY A 23 2.72 0.92 5.98
C GLY A 23 2.71 0.41 4.55
N ASN A 24 1.72 0.81 3.76
CA ASN A 24 1.67 0.43 2.34
C ASN A 24 2.80 1.05 1.52
N TYR A 25 3.23 2.27 1.85
CA TYR A 25 4.42 2.85 1.21
C TYR A 25 5.63 1.93 1.36
N ILE A 26 5.81 1.33 2.53
CA ILE A 26 6.89 0.38 2.82
C ILE A 26 6.64 -0.95 2.11
N LEU A 27 5.40 -1.46 2.12
CA LEU A 27 5.08 -2.76 1.56
C LEU A 27 5.21 -2.81 0.03
N GLY A 28 4.54 -1.92 -0.70
CA GLY A 28 4.49 -1.98 -2.17
C GLY A 28 4.19 -0.66 -2.86
N GLY A 29 3.86 0.41 -2.11
CA GLY A 29 3.50 1.72 -2.65
C GLY A 29 4.69 2.66 -2.89
N GLY A 30 5.84 2.39 -2.28
CA GLY A 30 7.05 3.22 -2.38
C GLY A 30 7.94 2.94 -3.61
N GLY A 31 7.44 2.20 -4.59
CA GLY A 31 8.20 1.84 -5.78
C GLY A 31 9.44 1.00 -5.43
N PHE A 32 10.60 1.38 -5.95
CA PHE A 32 11.86 0.61 -5.80
C PHE A 32 12.32 0.39 -4.35
N VAL A 33 11.93 1.23 -3.41
CA VAL A 33 12.32 1.08 -2.00
C VAL A 33 11.35 0.19 -1.20
N SER A 34 10.33 -0.35 -1.83
CA SER A 34 9.33 -1.19 -1.17
C SER A 34 9.77 -2.64 -1.03
N ARG A 35 9.26 -3.33 0.01
CA ARG A 35 9.58 -4.75 0.24
C ARG A 35 9.17 -5.64 -0.92
N LEU A 36 8.00 -5.43 -1.52
CA LEU A 36 7.56 -6.21 -2.66
C LEU A 36 8.53 -6.07 -3.85
N MET A 37 8.99 -4.86 -4.15
CA MET A 37 9.98 -4.66 -5.21
C MET A 37 11.31 -5.34 -4.89
N SER A 38 11.79 -5.23 -3.66
CA SER A 38 13.01 -5.91 -3.23
C SER A 38 12.90 -7.44 -3.33
N GLU A 39 11.82 -8.02 -2.79
CA GLU A 39 11.68 -9.49 -2.73
C GLU A 39 11.37 -10.13 -4.09
N VAL A 40 10.47 -9.51 -4.88
CA VAL A 40 9.99 -10.09 -6.14
C VAL A 40 10.91 -9.76 -7.30
N ARG A 41 11.33 -8.47 -7.40
CA ARG A 41 12.13 -7.99 -8.53
C ARG A 41 13.62 -8.08 -8.29
N GLU A 42 14.15 -7.40 -7.25
CA GLU A 42 15.59 -7.24 -7.09
C GLU A 42 16.29 -8.56 -6.74
N LYS A 43 15.74 -9.29 -5.77
CA LYS A 43 16.35 -10.54 -5.30
C LYS A 43 16.08 -11.73 -6.22
N ARG A 44 14.96 -11.76 -6.95
CA ARG A 44 14.51 -12.96 -7.68
C ARG A 44 14.26 -12.75 -9.16
N GLY A 45 14.18 -11.52 -9.64
CA GLY A 45 13.93 -11.22 -11.07
C GLY A 45 12.59 -11.74 -11.60
N LEU A 46 11.59 -11.96 -10.72
CA LEU A 46 10.33 -12.59 -11.10
C LEU A 46 9.37 -11.64 -11.81
N ALA A 47 9.47 -10.33 -11.56
CA ALA A 47 8.61 -9.33 -12.17
C ALA A 47 9.37 -8.03 -12.44
N TYR A 48 8.97 -7.30 -13.49
CA TYR A 48 9.49 -5.96 -13.73
C TYR A 48 8.88 -4.94 -12.77
N SER A 49 7.61 -5.12 -12.45
CA SER A 49 6.86 -4.27 -11.51
C SER A 49 5.98 -5.12 -10.62
N VAL A 50 5.98 -4.80 -9.34
CA VAL A 50 5.07 -5.32 -8.32
C VAL A 50 4.66 -4.15 -7.44
N PHE A 51 3.40 -4.13 -7.02
CA PHE A 51 2.84 -3.02 -6.28
C PHE A 51 1.80 -3.48 -5.26
N SER A 52 1.53 -2.61 -4.29
CA SER A 52 0.31 -2.67 -3.49
C SER A 52 -0.22 -1.27 -3.23
N TYR A 53 -1.52 -1.17 -2.99
CA TYR A 53 -2.17 0.09 -2.61
C TYR A 53 -3.45 -0.15 -1.83
N PHE A 54 -3.84 0.85 -1.04
CA PHE A 54 -5.19 1.01 -0.52
C PHE A 54 -5.92 2.03 -1.38
N ALA A 55 -7.06 1.65 -1.95
CA ALA A 55 -8.00 2.57 -2.58
C ALA A 55 -9.18 2.75 -1.63
N PRO A 56 -9.13 3.76 -0.74
CA PRO A 56 -10.18 3.97 0.24
C PRO A 56 -11.42 4.52 -0.45
N GLY A 57 -12.58 3.99 -0.09
CA GLY A 57 -13.88 4.53 -0.47
C GLY A 57 -14.48 5.39 0.64
N LYS A 58 -15.68 5.92 0.40
CA LYS A 58 -16.41 6.72 1.40
C LYS A 58 -16.83 5.85 2.60
N GLU A 59 -17.32 4.63 2.34
CA GLU A 59 -17.75 3.68 3.39
C GLU A 59 -16.72 2.56 3.56
N ASN A 60 -16.37 1.92 2.46
CA ASN A 60 -15.38 0.83 2.41
C ASN A 60 -14.44 1.07 1.24
N GLY A 61 -13.20 0.67 1.42
CA GLY A 61 -12.19 0.66 0.37
C GLY A 61 -11.73 -0.74 0.04
N ILE A 62 -10.67 -0.82 -0.74
CA ILE A 62 -10.00 -2.08 -1.06
C ILE A 62 -8.50 -1.98 -0.78
N PHE A 63 -7.90 -3.10 -0.40
CA PHE A 63 -6.48 -3.36 -0.57
C PHE A 63 -6.29 -4.18 -1.84
N GLN A 64 -5.30 -3.80 -2.64
CA GLN A 64 -4.92 -4.57 -3.81
C GLN A 64 -3.40 -4.64 -3.91
N ALA A 65 -2.89 -5.83 -4.28
CA ALA A 65 -1.52 -6.04 -4.72
C ALA A 65 -1.52 -6.77 -6.06
N GLY A 66 -0.48 -6.56 -6.86
CA GLY A 66 -0.41 -7.19 -8.17
C GLY A 66 0.98 -7.11 -8.81
N LEU A 67 1.18 -7.98 -9.78
CA LEU A 67 2.39 -8.06 -10.58
C LEU A 67 2.14 -8.68 -11.96
N GLN A 68 3.11 -8.53 -12.84
CA GLN A 68 3.20 -9.26 -14.12
C GLN A 68 4.48 -10.08 -14.14
N THR A 69 4.37 -11.33 -14.55
CA THR A 69 5.50 -12.28 -14.60
C THR A 69 5.41 -13.19 -15.82
N LYS A 70 6.44 -13.98 -16.08
CA LYS A 70 6.40 -15.04 -17.09
C LYS A 70 5.39 -16.12 -16.68
N ASN A 71 4.78 -16.78 -17.68
CA ASN A 71 3.73 -17.78 -17.43
C ASN A 71 4.20 -18.98 -16.60
N ASP A 72 5.44 -19.38 -16.79
CA ASP A 72 6.10 -20.48 -16.07
C ASP A 72 6.60 -20.10 -14.67
N GLN A 73 6.63 -18.83 -14.34
CA GLN A 73 7.04 -18.29 -13.03
C GLN A 73 5.86 -17.82 -12.18
N ALA A 74 4.63 -17.94 -12.66
CA ALA A 74 3.45 -17.36 -12.02
C ALA A 74 3.22 -17.89 -10.59
N SER A 75 3.34 -19.20 -10.38
CA SER A 75 3.19 -19.79 -9.03
C SER A 75 4.24 -19.24 -8.07
N LEU A 76 5.51 -19.28 -8.44
CA LEU A 76 6.60 -18.78 -7.60
C LEU A 76 6.45 -17.29 -7.29
N ALA A 77 6.06 -16.47 -8.28
CA ALA A 77 5.86 -15.05 -8.10
C ALA A 77 4.68 -14.75 -7.13
N LEU A 78 3.59 -15.52 -7.25
CA LEU A 78 2.46 -15.44 -6.31
C LEU A 78 2.87 -15.82 -4.89
N ASP A 79 3.62 -16.91 -4.72
CA ASP A 79 4.08 -17.39 -3.42
C ASP A 79 4.99 -16.36 -2.73
N VAL A 80 5.93 -15.77 -3.47
CA VAL A 80 6.83 -14.73 -2.93
C VAL A 80 6.05 -13.46 -2.57
N MET A 81 5.12 -13.00 -3.43
CA MET A 81 4.28 -11.84 -3.11
C MET A 81 3.41 -12.10 -1.88
N SER A 82 2.76 -13.27 -1.80
CA SER A 82 1.89 -13.65 -0.69
C SER A 82 2.66 -13.77 0.62
N SER A 83 3.81 -14.42 0.61
CA SER A 83 4.66 -14.57 1.82
C SER A 83 5.21 -13.23 2.30
N THR A 84 5.58 -12.33 1.39
CA THR A 84 6.05 -10.98 1.74
C THR A 84 4.94 -10.17 2.42
N ILE A 85 3.71 -10.24 1.89
CA ILE A 85 2.54 -9.57 2.49
C ILE A 85 2.22 -10.18 3.86
N ALA A 86 2.17 -11.51 3.96
CA ALA A 86 1.90 -12.21 5.22
C ALA A 86 2.92 -11.85 6.30
N GLN A 87 4.20 -11.82 5.96
CA GLN A 87 5.26 -11.41 6.88
C GLN A 87 5.10 -9.96 7.32
N PHE A 88 4.75 -9.04 6.39
CA PHE A 88 4.51 -7.65 6.76
C PHE A 88 3.33 -7.49 7.73
N ILE A 89 2.25 -8.25 7.53
CA ILE A 89 1.10 -8.27 8.45
C ILE A 89 1.52 -8.76 9.83
N ALA A 90 2.34 -9.83 9.90
CA ALA A 90 2.78 -10.43 11.17
C ALA A 90 3.75 -9.54 11.94
N ASP A 91 4.76 -9.01 11.28
CA ASP A 91 5.91 -8.36 11.91
C ASP A 91 5.80 -6.83 11.95
N GLY A 92 5.10 -6.24 10.97
CA GLY A 92 5.10 -4.80 10.74
C GLY A 92 6.41 -4.30 10.09
N PRO A 93 6.59 -2.98 10.04
CA PRO A 93 7.81 -2.37 9.52
C PRO A 93 8.93 -2.34 10.56
N THR A 94 10.18 -2.24 10.10
CA THR A 94 11.32 -1.91 10.95
C THR A 94 11.37 -0.41 11.27
N PRO A 95 12.08 0.01 12.34
CA PRO A 95 12.26 1.43 12.65
C PRO A 95 12.87 2.24 11.50
N SER A 96 13.85 1.68 10.80
CA SER A 96 14.51 2.34 9.65
C SER A 96 13.57 2.51 8.45
N GLU A 97 12.76 1.50 8.13
CA GLU A 97 11.75 1.59 7.07
C GLU A 97 10.69 2.65 7.38
N LEU A 98 10.21 2.67 8.64
CA LEU A 98 9.23 3.67 9.05
C LEU A 98 9.78 5.09 8.97
N ALA A 99 11.01 5.32 9.44
CA ALA A 99 11.66 6.62 9.37
C ALA A 99 11.85 7.09 7.91
N ALA A 100 12.33 6.19 7.03
CA ALA A 100 12.51 6.49 5.61
C ALA A 100 11.16 6.78 4.90
N ALA A 101 10.12 5.99 5.17
CA ALA A 101 8.80 6.19 4.61
C ALA A 101 8.19 7.54 5.01
N LYS A 102 8.26 7.90 6.29
CA LYS A 102 7.80 9.20 6.79
C LYS A 102 8.54 10.34 6.10
N ALA A 103 9.87 10.29 6.05
CA ALA A 103 10.67 11.34 5.42
C ALA A 103 10.30 11.51 3.94
N ASN A 104 10.14 10.43 3.19
CA ASN A 104 9.73 10.49 1.78
C ASN A 104 8.31 11.06 1.60
N LEU A 105 7.36 10.61 2.40
CA LEU A 105 5.98 11.08 2.31
C LEU A 105 5.86 12.57 2.67
N VAL A 106 6.50 13.01 3.74
CA VAL A 106 6.47 14.39 4.21
C VAL A 106 7.20 15.32 3.25
N ASN A 107 8.44 14.98 2.87
CA ASN A 107 9.24 15.81 1.96
C ASN A 107 8.65 15.86 0.54
N GLY A 108 7.95 14.79 0.10
CA GLY A 108 7.28 14.75 -1.18
C GLY A 108 5.90 15.42 -1.20
N TYR A 109 5.36 15.81 -0.04
CA TYR A 109 4.01 16.36 0.06
C TYR A 109 3.80 17.67 -0.74
N PRO A 110 4.72 18.66 -0.72
CA PRO A 110 4.55 19.86 -1.52
C PRO A 110 4.34 19.58 -3.01
N LEU A 111 4.98 18.54 -3.56
CA LEU A 111 4.81 18.13 -4.96
C LEU A 111 3.43 17.53 -5.27
N ARG A 112 2.63 17.21 -4.25
CA ARG A 112 1.26 16.69 -4.39
C ARG A 112 0.21 17.79 -4.45
N ILE A 113 0.60 19.04 -4.16
CA ILE A 113 -0.29 20.22 -4.11
C ILE A 113 0.31 21.43 -4.83
N ASP A 114 1.31 21.22 -5.70
CA ASP A 114 2.14 22.26 -6.33
C ASP A 114 1.44 23.00 -7.48
N ASN A 115 0.24 22.60 -7.87
CA ASN A 115 -0.53 23.26 -8.93
C ASN A 115 -2.05 23.16 -8.68
N ASN A 116 -2.80 24.03 -9.37
CA ASN A 116 -4.25 24.15 -9.18
C ASN A 116 -5.02 22.85 -9.44
N ARG A 117 -4.56 22.01 -10.38
CA ARG A 117 -5.20 20.73 -10.68
C ARG A 117 -5.09 19.79 -9.50
N LYS A 118 -3.88 19.58 -8.98
CA LYS A 118 -3.63 18.72 -7.82
C LYS A 118 -4.32 19.26 -6.57
N LEU A 119 -4.33 20.58 -6.39
CA LEU A 119 -5.04 21.21 -5.28
C LEU A 119 -6.54 20.92 -5.36
N LEU A 120 -7.15 21.10 -6.52
CA LEU A 120 -8.57 20.81 -6.76
C LEU A 120 -8.88 19.33 -6.49
N ASP A 121 -8.05 18.41 -6.97
CA ASP A 121 -8.23 16.96 -6.76
C ASP A 121 -8.19 16.61 -5.27
N ASN A 122 -7.29 17.23 -4.48
CA ASN A 122 -7.21 17.06 -3.03
C ASN A 122 -8.46 17.62 -2.32
N VAL A 123 -8.86 18.86 -2.64
CA VAL A 123 -10.06 19.49 -2.04
C VAL A 123 -11.31 18.68 -2.39
N SER A 124 -11.44 18.23 -3.63
CA SER A 124 -12.56 17.38 -4.05
C SER A 124 -12.60 16.06 -3.27
N SER A 125 -11.43 15.45 -3.05
CA SER A 125 -11.31 14.22 -2.24
C SER A 125 -11.69 14.45 -0.79
N ILE A 126 -11.32 15.59 -0.20
CA ILE A 126 -11.68 15.97 1.17
C ILE A 126 -13.19 16.08 1.30
N VAL A 127 -13.84 16.82 0.40
CA VAL A 127 -15.29 17.01 0.41
C VAL A 127 -16.02 15.70 0.15
N TRP A 128 -15.59 14.92 -0.85
CA TRP A 128 -16.22 13.64 -1.18
C TRP A 128 -16.20 12.64 -0.04
N ASN A 129 -15.12 12.61 0.73
CA ASN A 129 -14.94 11.64 1.82
C ASN A 129 -15.35 12.17 3.20
N ASP A 130 -16.02 13.32 3.26
CA ASP A 130 -16.44 13.99 4.51
C ASP A 130 -15.26 14.17 5.50
N LEU A 131 -14.08 14.56 4.99
CA LEU A 131 -12.91 14.81 5.82
C LEU A 131 -12.92 16.24 6.37
N PRO A 132 -12.25 16.52 7.50
CA PRO A 132 -12.04 17.86 7.99
C PRO A 132 -11.38 18.77 6.95
N LEU A 133 -11.80 20.03 6.87
CA LEU A 133 -11.28 20.97 5.86
C LEU A 133 -9.80 21.28 6.04
N ASP A 134 -9.26 21.13 7.25
CA ASP A 134 -7.85 21.29 7.58
C ASP A 134 -7.00 20.06 7.30
N THR A 135 -7.58 19.02 6.65
CA THR A 135 -6.88 17.75 6.34
C THR A 135 -5.53 17.98 5.66
N MET A 136 -5.45 18.94 4.74
CA MET A 136 -4.20 19.24 4.04
C MET A 136 -3.15 19.87 4.98
N ASP A 137 -3.56 20.70 5.92
CA ASP A 137 -2.68 21.41 6.84
C ASP A 137 -2.10 20.48 7.93
N VAL A 138 -2.86 19.46 8.30
CA VAL A 138 -2.45 18.52 9.37
C VAL A 138 -1.83 17.22 8.82
N TRP A 139 -1.91 16.96 7.51
CA TRP A 139 -1.52 15.67 6.93
C TRP A 139 -0.07 15.27 7.24
N THR A 140 0.89 16.19 7.08
CA THR A 140 2.31 15.91 7.38
C THR A 140 2.53 15.55 8.84
N LYS A 141 1.88 16.25 9.76
CA LYS A 141 1.92 15.97 11.20
C LYS A 141 1.32 14.61 11.52
N GLN A 142 0.21 14.23 10.85
CA GLN A 142 -0.39 12.91 11.01
C GLN A 142 0.56 11.81 10.56
N VAL A 143 1.25 11.97 9.41
CA VAL A 143 2.26 11.02 8.93
C VAL A 143 3.43 10.92 9.91
N GLU A 144 3.94 12.03 10.39
CA GLU A 144 5.05 12.09 11.37
C GLU A 144 4.69 11.40 12.70
N ALA A 145 3.44 11.48 13.13
CA ALA A 145 2.97 10.87 14.37
C ALA A 145 2.79 9.35 14.31
N VAL A 146 2.76 8.74 13.11
CA VAL A 146 2.55 7.28 12.97
C VAL A 146 3.65 6.48 13.69
N THR A 147 3.26 5.48 14.46
CA THR A 147 4.17 4.58 15.18
C THR A 147 4.24 3.19 14.53
N LEU A 148 5.26 2.39 14.90
CA LEU A 148 5.40 1.00 14.46
C LEU A 148 4.17 0.17 14.85
N ASP A 149 3.72 0.31 16.09
CA ASP A 149 2.57 -0.43 16.60
C ASP A 149 1.27 -0.06 15.88
N GLN A 150 1.07 1.21 15.54
CA GLN A 150 -0.09 1.63 14.77
C GLN A 150 -0.11 1.00 13.38
N VAL A 151 1.03 0.95 12.68
CA VAL A 151 1.12 0.29 11.38
C VAL A 151 0.83 -1.20 11.51
N LYS A 152 1.51 -1.89 12.43
CA LYS A 152 1.34 -3.32 12.64
C LYS A 152 -0.11 -3.66 13.00
N THR A 153 -0.69 -2.98 13.98
CA THR A 153 -2.06 -3.21 14.45
C THR A 153 -3.08 -2.94 13.33
N ALA A 154 -2.90 -1.86 12.57
CA ALA A 154 -3.80 -1.55 11.44
C ALA A 154 -3.72 -2.64 10.36
N PHE A 155 -2.53 -3.10 9.99
CA PHE A 155 -2.40 -4.18 9.00
C PHE A 155 -3.04 -5.48 9.48
N GLN A 156 -2.84 -5.88 10.73
CA GLN A 156 -3.46 -7.07 11.32
C GLN A 156 -4.99 -6.96 11.41
N LYS A 157 -5.51 -5.77 11.65
CA LYS A 157 -6.96 -5.52 11.74
C LYS A 157 -7.66 -5.61 10.39
N TYR A 158 -7.05 -5.06 9.33
CA TYR A 158 -7.71 -4.90 8.03
C TYR A 158 -7.32 -5.95 7.00
N LEU A 159 -6.17 -6.60 7.14
CA LEU A 159 -5.69 -7.59 6.17
C LEU A 159 -5.59 -8.99 6.78
N ALA A 160 -6.13 -9.97 6.06
CA ALA A 160 -6.06 -11.38 6.41
C ALA A 160 -5.86 -12.21 5.14
N MET A 161 -4.79 -13.01 5.08
CA MET A 161 -4.40 -13.74 3.88
C MET A 161 -5.46 -14.74 3.42
N ASP A 162 -6.17 -15.37 4.34
CA ASP A 162 -7.25 -16.33 4.07
C ASP A 162 -8.51 -15.69 3.45
N ARG A 163 -8.68 -14.38 3.60
CA ARG A 163 -9.80 -13.63 3.01
C ARG A 163 -9.47 -12.98 1.68
N MET A 164 -8.19 -12.96 1.28
CA MET A 164 -7.79 -12.35 0.01
C MET A 164 -8.31 -13.17 -1.17
N LYS A 165 -8.88 -12.48 -2.15
CA LYS A 165 -9.23 -13.05 -3.44
C LYS A 165 -8.04 -12.90 -4.39
N ILE A 166 -7.71 -13.99 -5.07
CA ILE A 166 -6.56 -14.07 -5.97
C ILE A 166 -7.06 -14.40 -7.36
N VAL A 167 -6.60 -13.63 -8.34
CA VAL A 167 -6.87 -13.87 -9.77
C VAL A 167 -5.54 -14.00 -10.49
N VAL A 168 -5.38 -15.07 -11.24
CA VAL A 168 -4.20 -15.35 -12.08
C VAL A 168 -4.67 -15.55 -13.51
N LEU A 169 -4.14 -14.76 -14.44
CA LEU A 169 -4.45 -14.85 -15.87
C LEU A 169 -3.18 -15.18 -16.65
N GLY A 170 -3.28 -16.14 -17.58
CA GLY A 170 -2.19 -16.49 -18.48
C GLY A 170 -1.10 -17.38 -17.85
N ALA A 171 -1.31 -17.95 -16.65
CA ALA A 171 -0.45 -18.98 -16.13
C ALA A 171 -0.61 -20.28 -16.97
N LYS A 172 0.48 -21.02 -17.18
CA LYS A 172 0.36 -22.39 -17.68
C LYS A 172 -0.27 -23.25 -16.59
N ASN A 173 -1.34 -23.97 -16.93
CA ASN A 173 -1.84 -25.03 -16.06
C ASN A 173 -0.70 -26.05 -15.86
N GLN A 174 -0.31 -26.26 -14.62
CA GLN A 174 0.55 -27.38 -14.25
C GLN A 174 -0.30 -28.65 -14.14
#